data_491ae25f00512bbc19b512d370de8e60
#
_entry.id   491ae25f00512bbc19b512d370de8e60
#
_cell.length_a   1.000
_cell.length_b   1.000
_cell.length_c   1.000
_cell.angle_alpha   90.00
_cell.angle_beta   90.00
_cell.angle_gamma   90.00
#
_symmetry.space_group_name_H-M   'P 1'
#
loop_
_entity.id
_entity.type
_entity.pdbx_description
1 polymer ?
#
loop_
_entity_poly.entity_id
_entity_poly.type
_entity_poly.pdbx_seq_one_letter_code
_entity_poly.pdbx_strand_id
1 'polypeptide(L)'
;SYTQTEIAPGAVIELGNIYNQLKRYDQALSLYDQAIEKYRSSSRIAELLFMKGDTFLKKNNLPQAYDVFEEISMYYQTNIFADKAKLEMGIIELINKRFENADKLFLDLVTRRTDDIAAKAQYSYGLSLMEQEKTQNAITAFVRVLNVYQTYEEWVVKSYLKLGDAYLKMDDKNKAKEMYRTVISTHKGDEYGKEAQRKLRGVK
;
A
#
# COMPACT_ATOMS: atom_id res chain seq x y z
N SER A 1 29.39 0.86 25.61
CA SER A 1 29.45 1.92 24.60
C SER A 1 28.40 1.64 23.55
N TYR A 2 27.32 2.43 23.57
CA TYR A 2 26.38 2.43 22.46
C TYR A 2 27.14 2.86 21.20
N THR A 3 27.30 1.94 20.29
CA THR A 3 28.05 2.19 19.05
C THR A 3 27.29 3.26 18.27
N GLN A 4 27.94 4.36 17.93
CA GLN A 4 27.43 5.45 17.07
C GLN A 4 26.80 4.96 15.76
N THR A 5 27.00 3.67 15.40
CA THR A 5 26.51 3.02 14.19
C THR A 5 25.00 2.73 14.19
N GLU A 6 24.32 2.59 15.33
CA GLU A 6 22.89 2.29 15.35
C GLU A 6 21.98 3.55 15.38
N ILE A 7 22.49 4.65 15.93
CA ILE A 7 21.72 5.90 16.02
C ILE A 7 21.67 6.61 14.65
N ALA A 8 22.75 6.56 13.89
CA ALA A 8 22.87 7.30 12.65
C ALA A 8 21.88 6.89 11.53
N PRO A 9 21.60 5.60 11.24
CA PRO A 9 20.56 5.24 10.28
C PRO A 9 19.16 5.75 10.67
N GLY A 10 18.84 5.75 11.97
CA GLY A 10 17.58 6.30 12.46
C GLY A 10 17.47 7.80 12.20
N ALA A 11 18.49 8.57 12.54
CA ALA A 11 18.52 10.01 12.29
C ALA A 11 18.44 10.35 10.80
N VAL A 12 19.07 9.52 9.95
CA VAL A 12 18.97 9.66 8.48
C VAL A 12 17.54 9.47 8.01
N ILE A 13 16.84 8.45 8.52
CA ILE A 13 15.45 8.17 8.15
C ILE A 13 14.55 9.36 8.53
N GLU A 14 14.69 9.88 9.74
CA GLU A 14 13.91 11.05 10.19
C GLU A 14 14.19 12.28 9.33
N LEU A 15 15.46 12.59 9.05
CA LEU A 15 15.83 13.73 8.19
C LEU A 15 15.32 13.54 6.76
N GLY A 16 15.42 12.33 6.21
CA GLY A 16 14.89 12.00 4.89
C GLY A 16 13.38 12.16 4.81
N ASN A 17 12.65 11.77 5.87
CA ASN A 17 11.21 12.00 5.98
C ASN A 17 10.87 13.49 5.98
N ILE A 18 11.64 14.32 6.69
CA ILE A 18 11.48 15.78 6.66
C ILE A 18 11.68 16.32 5.24
N TYR A 19 12.75 15.89 4.54
CA TYR A 19 12.94 16.29 3.15
C TYR A 19 11.80 15.86 2.24
N ASN A 20 11.26 14.66 2.42
CA ASN A 20 10.10 14.18 1.67
C ASN A 20 8.85 15.02 1.94
N GLN A 21 8.58 15.40 3.18
CA GLN A 21 7.46 16.31 3.54
C GLN A 21 7.61 17.68 2.90
N LEU A 22 8.84 18.19 2.81
CA LEU A 22 9.17 19.45 2.14
C LEU A 22 9.27 19.31 0.61
N LYS A 23 8.98 18.13 0.05
CA LYS A 23 9.12 17.77 -1.38
C LYS A 23 10.55 17.96 -1.93
N ARG A 24 11.55 17.92 -1.06
CA ARG A 24 12.98 18.00 -1.41
C ARG A 24 13.53 16.60 -1.69
N TYR A 25 12.93 15.92 -2.67
CA TYR A 25 13.21 14.50 -2.95
C TYR A 25 14.67 14.22 -3.30
N ASP A 26 15.35 15.08 -4.06
CA ASP A 26 16.74 14.87 -4.44
C ASP A 26 17.68 14.96 -3.23
N GLN A 27 17.35 15.80 -2.24
CA GLN A 27 18.11 15.87 -0.99
C GLN A 27 17.88 14.61 -0.13
N ALA A 28 16.66 14.10 -0.09
CA ALA A 28 16.36 12.83 0.59
C ALA A 28 17.11 11.66 -0.07
N LEU A 29 17.09 11.57 -1.40
CA LEU A 29 17.77 10.51 -2.15
C LEU A 29 19.29 10.56 -1.92
N SER A 30 19.92 11.74 -2.04
CA SER A 30 21.36 11.90 -1.78
C SER A 30 21.73 11.53 -0.34
N LEU A 31 20.88 11.87 0.63
CA LEU A 31 21.06 11.49 2.03
C LEU A 31 21.00 9.96 2.23
N TYR A 32 20.00 9.29 1.60
CA TYR A 32 19.89 7.84 1.68
C TYR A 32 21.05 7.13 0.97
N ASP A 33 21.50 7.62 -0.19
CA ASP A 33 22.65 7.04 -0.92
C ASP A 33 23.92 7.07 -0.08
N GLN A 34 24.22 8.20 0.55
CA GLN A 34 25.37 8.34 1.46
C GLN A 34 25.27 7.42 2.68
N ALA A 35 24.06 7.28 3.25
CA ALA A 35 23.85 6.42 4.40
C ALA A 35 23.93 4.94 4.06
N ILE A 36 23.38 4.52 2.91
CA ILE A 36 23.46 3.14 2.42
C ILE A 36 24.91 2.75 2.20
N GLU A 37 25.70 3.61 1.58
CA GLU A 37 27.15 3.40 1.38
C GLU A 37 27.89 3.25 2.71
N LYS A 38 27.63 4.18 3.64
CA LYS A 38 28.32 4.25 4.95
C LYS A 38 27.92 3.11 5.89
N TYR A 39 26.65 2.67 5.85
CA TYR A 39 26.06 1.74 6.83
C TYR A 39 25.66 0.39 6.21
N ARG A 40 26.40 -0.10 5.23
CA ARG A 40 26.12 -1.35 4.49
C ARG A 40 25.91 -2.57 5.38
N SER A 41 26.57 -2.62 6.55
CA SER A 41 26.45 -3.73 7.51
C SER A 41 25.39 -3.49 8.59
N SER A 42 24.63 -2.41 8.51
CA SER A 42 23.60 -2.11 9.51
C SER A 42 22.41 -3.06 9.37
N SER A 43 21.85 -3.47 10.50
CA SER A 43 20.56 -4.20 10.53
C SER A 43 19.40 -3.39 9.93
N ARG A 44 19.54 -2.06 9.83
CA ARG A 44 18.54 -1.15 9.26
C ARG A 44 18.75 -0.85 7.77
N ILE A 45 19.65 -1.55 7.08
CA ILE A 45 19.93 -1.28 5.67
C ILE A 45 18.70 -1.45 4.78
N ALA A 46 17.89 -2.49 5.02
CA ALA A 46 16.66 -2.74 4.28
C ALA A 46 15.64 -1.61 4.49
N GLU A 47 15.60 -1.00 5.67
CA GLU A 47 14.76 0.16 5.97
C GLU A 47 15.23 1.41 5.21
N LEU A 48 16.53 1.68 5.19
CA LEU A 48 17.11 2.80 4.42
C LEU A 48 16.80 2.67 2.92
N LEU A 49 16.99 1.47 2.36
CA LEU A 49 16.64 1.17 0.97
C LEU A 49 15.13 1.38 0.74
N PHE A 50 14.27 0.92 1.67
CA PHE A 50 12.85 1.11 1.54
C PHE A 50 12.45 2.59 1.53
N MET A 51 13.03 3.40 2.40
CA MET A 51 12.82 4.86 2.41
C MET A 51 13.30 5.54 1.11
N LYS A 52 14.39 5.05 0.52
CA LYS A 52 14.85 5.49 -0.80
C LYS A 52 13.81 5.15 -1.88
N GLY A 53 13.32 3.92 -1.91
CA GLY A 53 12.26 3.48 -2.84
C GLY A 53 10.97 4.30 -2.69
N ASP A 54 10.52 4.53 -1.46
CA ASP A 54 9.36 5.38 -1.14
C ASP A 54 9.56 6.84 -1.63
N THR A 55 10.78 7.35 -1.53
CA THR A 55 11.12 8.68 -2.07
C THR A 55 11.01 8.72 -3.59
N PHE A 56 11.43 7.67 -4.30
CA PHE A 56 11.23 7.57 -5.74
C PHE A 56 9.73 7.52 -6.10
N LEU A 57 8.90 6.80 -5.33
CA LEU A 57 7.44 6.83 -5.51
C LEU A 57 6.87 8.24 -5.36
N LYS A 58 7.25 8.96 -4.30
CA LYS A 58 6.83 10.34 -4.07
C LYS A 58 7.27 11.30 -5.18
N LYS A 59 8.42 11.02 -5.80
CA LYS A 59 8.93 11.74 -6.98
C LYS A 59 8.24 11.30 -8.29
N ASN A 60 7.31 10.33 -8.22
CA ASN A 60 6.66 9.70 -9.38
C ASN A 60 7.64 8.98 -10.33
N ASN A 61 8.75 8.48 -9.78
CA ASN A 61 9.72 7.71 -10.53
C ASN A 61 9.55 6.21 -10.27
N LEU A 62 8.52 5.64 -10.89
CA LEU A 62 8.12 4.25 -10.67
C LEU A 62 9.22 3.23 -11.06
N PRO A 63 9.98 3.39 -12.17
CA PRO A 63 11.03 2.43 -12.50
C PRO A 63 12.11 2.33 -11.41
N GLN A 64 12.68 3.47 -10.97
CA GLN A 64 13.71 3.46 -9.93
C GLN A 64 13.17 3.00 -8.56
N ALA A 65 11.90 3.29 -8.24
CA ALA A 65 11.27 2.73 -7.06
C ALA A 65 11.20 1.21 -7.13
N TYR A 66 10.78 0.66 -8.26
CA TYR A 66 10.69 -0.78 -8.48
C TYR A 66 12.05 -1.47 -8.33
N ASP A 67 13.10 -0.94 -8.95
CA ASP A 67 14.46 -1.49 -8.87
C ASP A 67 14.94 -1.60 -7.42
N VAL A 68 14.73 -0.54 -6.63
CA VAL A 68 15.10 -0.53 -5.20
C VAL A 68 14.29 -1.53 -4.38
N PHE A 69 12.98 -1.63 -4.64
CA PHE A 69 12.13 -2.61 -3.94
C PHE A 69 12.46 -4.05 -4.35
N GLU A 70 12.82 -4.28 -5.60
CA GLU A 70 13.28 -5.58 -6.08
C GLU A 70 14.57 -5.98 -5.38
N GLU A 71 15.56 -5.08 -5.25
CA GLU A 71 16.77 -5.29 -4.47
C GLU A 71 16.45 -5.76 -3.04
N ILE A 72 15.55 -5.06 -2.35
CA ILE A 72 15.14 -5.42 -0.98
C ILE A 72 14.51 -6.83 -0.96
N SER A 73 13.62 -7.12 -1.91
CA SER A 73 12.92 -8.41 -1.95
C SER A 73 13.84 -9.59 -2.25
N MET A 74 14.95 -9.37 -2.95
CA MET A 74 15.94 -10.39 -3.30
C MET A 74 16.97 -10.63 -2.19
N TYR A 75 17.51 -9.56 -1.62
CA TYR A 75 18.66 -9.67 -0.72
C TYR A 75 18.30 -9.63 0.78
N TYR A 76 17.07 -9.22 1.14
CA TYR A 76 16.65 -9.07 2.55
C TYR A 76 15.38 -9.87 2.87
N GLN A 77 15.24 -11.07 2.31
CA GLN A 77 14.01 -11.90 2.32
C GLN A 77 13.40 -12.16 3.70
N THR A 78 14.23 -12.22 4.74
CA THR A 78 13.77 -12.46 6.12
C THR A 78 13.37 -11.17 6.85
N ASN A 79 13.61 -10.01 6.23
CA ASN A 79 13.28 -8.72 6.81
C ASN A 79 11.85 -8.32 6.46
N ILE A 80 11.15 -7.67 7.39
CA ILE A 80 9.79 -7.16 7.15
C ILE A 80 9.70 -6.21 5.93
N PHE A 81 10.78 -5.50 5.64
CA PHE A 81 10.84 -4.61 4.49
C PHE A 81 10.84 -5.33 3.14
N ALA A 82 11.19 -6.62 3.08
CA ALA A 82 11.03 -7.41 1.86
C ALA A 82 9.54 -7.59 1.48
N ASP A 83 8.68 -7.86 2.46
CA ASP A 83 7.25 -7.98 2.22
C ASP A 83 6.60 -6.62 1.92
N LYS A 84 7.04 -5.54 2.60
CA LYS A 84 6.63 -4.18 2.26
C LYS A 84 7.06 -3.80 0.84
N ALA A 85 8.28 -4.14 0.44
CA ALA A 85 8.79 -3.90 -0.91
C ALA A 85 7.99 -4.67 -1.97
N LYS A 86 7.69 -5.95 -1.75
CA LYS A 86 6.81 -6.73 -2.64
C LYS A 86 5.43 -6.11 -2.79
N LEU A 87 4.87 -5.58 -1.72
CA LEU A 87 3.58 -4.88 -1.77
C LEU A 87 3.65 -3.64 -2.67
N GLU A 88 4.68 -2.80 -2.51
CA GLU A 88 4.86 -1.60 -3.34
C GLU A 88 5.18 -1.96 -4.80
N MET A 89 5.97 -3.02 -5.06
CA MET A 89 6.16 -3.57 -6.42
C MET A 89 4.82 -3.96 -7.04
N GLY A 90 3.96 -4.68 -6.30
CA GLY A 90 2.63 -5.05 -6.78
C GLY A 90 1.77 -3.83 -7.12
N ILE A 91 1.84 -2.76 -6.33
CA ILE A 91 1.15 -1.50 -6.59
C ILE A 91 1.70 -0.82 -7.86
N ILE A 92 3.02 -0.82 -8.05
CA ILE A 92 3.65 -0.29 -9.28
C ILE A 92 3.19 -1.10 -10.51
N GLU A 93 3.17 -2.43 -10.42
CA GLU A 93 2.68 -3.30 -11.50
C GLU A 93 1.20 -3.02 -11.83
N LEU A 94 0.36 -2.80 -10.81
CA LEU A 94 -1.04 -2.41 -10.98
C LEU A 94 -1.17 -1.05 -11.70
N ILE A 95 -0.39 -0.04 -11.30
CA ILE A 95 -0.36 1.28 -11.96
C ILE A 95 0.04 1.13 -13.44
N ASN A 96 1.00 0.28 -13.73
CA ASN A 96 1.46 -0.02 -15.08
C ASN A 96 0.51 -0.97 -15.86
N LYS A 97 -0.62 -1.37 -15.26
CA LYS A 97 -1.61 -2.31 -15.81
C LYS A 97 -1.04 -3.70 -16.14
N ARG A 98 0.05 -4.08 -15.48
CA ARG A 98 0.64 -5.41 -15.57
C ARG A 98 0.00 -6.34 -14.52
N PHE A 99 -1.30 -6.58 -14.71
CA PHE A 99 -2.18 -7.20 -13.71
C PHE A 99 -1.71 -8.59 -13.26
N GLU A 100 -1.20 -9.41 -14.16
CA GLU A 100 -0.72 -10.76 -13.80
C GLU A 100 0.43 -10.70 -12.80
N ASN A 101 1.37 -9.77 -12.97
CA ASN A 101 2.50 -9.58 -12.07
C ASN A 101 2.02 -9.02 -10.73
N ALA A 102 1.15 -8.01 -10.76
CA ALA A 102 0.55 -7.43 -9.56
C ALA A 102 -0.18 -8.49 -8.72
N ASP A 103 -1.04 -9.28 -9.37
CA ASP A 103 -1.83 -10.33 -8.73
C ASP A 103 -0.94 -11.40 -8.07
N LYS A 104 0.16 -11.83 -8.72
CA LYS A 104 1.13 -12.76 -8.14
C LYS A 104 1.75 -12.23 -6.86
N LEU A 105 2.18 -10.95 -6.86
CA LEU A 105 2.79 -10.32 -5.69
C LEU A 105 1.80 -10.17 -4.53
N PHE A 106 0.56 -9.74 -4.81
CA PHE A 106 -0.48 -9.61 -3.78
C PHE A 106 -0.88 -10.97 -3.21
N LEU A 107 -1.08 -11.99 -4.06
CA LEU A 107 -1.47 -13.33 -3.62
C LEU A 107 -0.36 -14.00 -2.81
N ASP A 108 0.92 -13.81 -3.14
CA ASP A 108 2.04 -14.28 -2.31
C ASP A 108 1.94 -13.72 -0.88
N LEU A 109 1.66 -12.43 -0.73
CA LEU A 109 1.54 -11.79 0.58
C LEU A 109 0.33 -12.31 1.38
N VAL A 110 -0.85 -12.40 0.77
CA VAL A 110 -2.08 -12.81 1.47
C VAL A 110 -2.13 -14.30 1.81
N THR A 111 -1.27 -15.12 1.21
CA THR A 111 -1.15 -16.55 1.55
C THR A 111 -0.23 -16.79 2.74
N ARG A 112 0.73 -15.89 2.99
CA ARG A 112 1.76 -16.05 4.01
C ARG A 112 1.55 -15.22 5.27
N ARG A 113 0.70 -14.18 5.19
CA ARG A 113 0.54 -13.18 6.24
C ARG A 113 -0.92 -12.93 6.57
N THR A 114 -1.15 -12.40 7.79
CA THR A 114 -2.49 -11.99 8.27
C THR A 114 -2.49 -10.61 8.93
N ASP A 115 -1.43 -9.82 8.69
CA ASP A 115 -1.23 -8.48 9.25
C ASP A 115 -1.67 -7.37 8.27
N ASP A 116 -1.35 -6.11 8.60
CA ASP A 116 -1.67 -4.93 7.79
C ASP A 116 -1.14 -5.00 6.36
N ILE A 117 0.06 -5.59 6.16
CA ILE A 117 0.63 -5.79 4.82
C ILE A 117 -0.29 -6.67 3.98
N ALA A 118 -0.78 -7.78 4.56
CA ALA A 118 -1.70 -8.68 3.88
C ALA A 118 -3.09 -8.03 3.68
N ALA A 119 -3.56 -7.24 4.63
CA ALA A 119 -4.82 -6.49 4.48
C ALA A 119 -4.75 -5.52 3.29
N LYS A 120 -3.67 -4.73 3.19
CA LYS A 120 -3.40 -3.85 2.05
C LYS A 120 -3.24 -4.62 0.75
N ALA A 121 -2.52 -5.75 0.77
CA ALA A 121 -2.34 -6.60 -0.41
C ALA A 121 -3.68 -7.18 -0.90
N GLN A 122 -4.54 -7.68 0.01
CA GLN A 122 -5.86 -8.22 -0.32
C GLN A 122 -6.78 -7.15 -0.92
N TYR A 123 -6.77 -5.93 -0.36
CA TYR A 123 -7.47 -4.77 -0.91
C TYR A 123 -6.95 -4.41 -2.32
N SER A 124 -5.61 -4.35 -2.49
CA SER A 124 -4.98 -4.02 -3.77
C SER A 124 -5.24 -5.09 -4.84
N TYR A 125 -5.32 -6.36 -4.46
CA TYR A 125 -5.76 -7.45 -5.34
C TYR A 125 -7.20 -7.22 -5.82
N GLY A 126 -8.11 -6.81 -4.91
CA GLY A 126 -9.46 -6.41 -5.30
C GLY A 126 -9.50 -5.26 -6.30
N LEU A 127 -8.61 -4.25 -6.14
CA LEU A 127 -8.47 -3.16 -7.12
C LEU A 127 -7.98 -3.67 -8.48
N SER A 128 -6.99 -4.56 -8.50
CA SER A 128 -6.49 -5.17 -9.74
C SER A 128 -7.60 -5.90 -10.50
N LEU A 129 -8.42 -6.67 -9.79
CA LEU A 129 -9.57 -7.36 -10.38
C LEU A 129 -10.63 -6.39 -10.91
N MET A 130 -10.85 -5.25 -10.25
CA MET A 130 -11.76 -4.20 -10.74
C MET A 130 -11.27 -3.57 -12.05
N GLU A 131 -9.97 -3.32 -12.17
CA GLU A 131 -9.34 -2.79 -13.39
C GLU A 131 -9.36 -3.82 -14.55
N GLN A 132 -9.33 -5.11 -14.22
CA GLN A 132 -9.49 -6.21 -15.17
C GLN A 132 -10.96 -6.49 -15.54
N GLU A 133 -11.90 -5.70 -15.07
CA GLU A 133 -13.36 -5.89 -15.23
C GLU A 133 -13.90 -7.21 -14.63
N LYS A 134 -13.13 -7.89 -13.81
CA LYS A 134 -13.50 -9.11 -13.07
C LYS A 134 -14.28 -8.76 -11.80
N THR A 135 -15.41 -8.04 -11.97
CA THR A 135 -16.13 -7.39 -10.87
C THR A 135 -16.59 -8.38 -9.78
N GLN A 136 -17.08 -9.57 -10.16
CA GLN A 136 -17.51 -10.57 -9.18
C GLN A 136 -16.35 -11.08 -8.31
N ASN A 137 -15.18 -11.27 -8.91
CA ASN A 137 -13.97 -11.70 -8.20
C ASN A 137 -13.46 -10.57 -7.28
N ALA A 138 -13.55 -9.31 -7.73
CA ALA A 138 -13.21 -8.15 -6.92
C ALA A 138 -14.10 -8.03 -5.67
N ILE A 139 -15.42 -8.26 -5.81
CA ILE A 139 -16.35 -8.32 -4.66
C ILE A 139 -15.86 -9.37 -3.67
N THR A 140 -15.54 -10.58 -4.12
CA THR A 140 -15.02 -11.65 -3.26
C THR A 140 -13.72 -11.23 -2.55
N ALA A 141 -12.81 -10.56 -3.26
CA ALA A 141 -11.56 -10.08 -2.69
C ALA A 141 -11.78 -9.00 -1.60
N PHE A 142 -12.67 -8.03 -1.82
CA PHE A 142 -13.00 -7.01 -0.82
C PHE A 142 -13.76 -7.59 0.38
N VAL A 143 -14.71 -8.52 0.16
CA VAL A 143 -15.41 -9.22 1.25
C VAL A 143 -14.41 -9.99 2.12
N ARG A 144 -13.35 -10.56 1.53
CA ARG A 144 -12.31 -11.21 2.32
C ARG A 144 -11.58 -10.23 3.24
N VAL A 145 -11.39 -8.96 2.84
CA VAL A 145 -10.84 -7.93 3.75
C VAL A 145 -11.74 -7.76 4.97
N LEU A 146 -13.06 -7.68 4.77
CA LEU A 146 -14.02 -7.51 5.85
C LEU A 146 -14.06 -8.69 6.83
N ASN A 147 -13.79 -9.91 6.35
CA ASN A 147 -13.92 -11.12 7.16
C ASN A 147 -12.61 -11.52 7.86
N VAL A 148 -11.47 -11.32 7.19
CA VAL A 148 -10.16 -11.82 7.66
C VAL A 148 -9.36 -10.72 8.34
N TYR A 149 -9.52 -9.46 7.91
CA TYR A 149 -8.66 -8.35 8.32
C TYR A 149 -9.43 -7.25 9.07
N GLN A 150 -10.42 -7.62 9.87
CA GLN A 150 -11.36 -6.71 10.56
C GLN A 150 -10.69 -5.66 11.45
N THR A 151 -9.52 -5.96 12.00
CA THR A 151 -8.76 -5.05 12.88
C THR A 151 -8.03 -3.94 12.15
N TYR A 152 -7.92 -4.03 10.82
CA TYR A 152 -7.23 -3.03 9.99
C TYR A 152 -8.27 -2.07 9.36
N GLU A 153 -8.77 -1.17 10.18
CA GLU A 153 -9.92 -0.29 9.90
C GLU A 153 -9.79 0.46 8.56
N GLU A 154 -8.59 0.94 8.24
CA GLU A 154 -8.32 1.64 6.97
C GLU A 154 -8.70 0.79 5.75
N TRP A 155 -8.29 -0.48 5.72
CA TRP A 155 -8.56 -1.37 4.59
C TRP A 155 -9.99 -1.86 4.58
N VAL A 156 -10.60 -2.02 5.75
CA VAL A 156 -12.02 -2.37 5.92
C VAL A 156 -12.90 -1.28 5.33
N VAL A 157 -12.71 -0.02 5.73
CA VAL A 157 -13.54 1.08 5.24
C VAL A 157 -13.34 1.34 3.74
N LYS A 158 -12.11 1.27 3.27
CA LYS A 158 -11.81 1.36 1.82
C LYS A 158 -12.49 0.23 1.04
N SER A 159 -12.53 -0.99 1.60
CA SER A 159 -13.20 -2.14 0.97
C SER A 159 -14.72 -1.95 0.90
N TYR A 160 -15.35 -1.41 1.94
CA TYR A 160 -16.79 -1.07 1.86
C TYR A 160 -17.07 -0.06 0.74
N LEU A 161 -16.26 0.98 0.60
CA LEU A 161 -16.41 1.96 -0.50
C LEU A 161 -16.28 1.29 -1.87
N LYS A 162 -15.29 0.41 -2.04
CA LYS A 162 -15.06 -0.31 -3.30
C LYS A 162 -16.11 -1.39 -3.57
N LEU A 163 -16.66 -2.02 -2.54
CA LEU A 163 -17.82 -2.91 -2.69
C LEU A 163 -19.05 -2.15 -3.21
N GLY A 164 -19.29 -0.94 -2.70
CA GLY A 164 -20.33 -0.09 -3.24
C GLY A 164 -20.14 0.21 -4.72
N ASP A 165 -18.90 0.58 -5.12
CA ASP A 165 -18.55 0.83 -6.53
C ASP A 165 -18.74 -0.45 -7.39
N ALA A 166 -18.33 -1.62 -6.87
CA ALA A 166 -18.45 -2.90 -7.57
C ALA A 166 -19.92 -3.33 -7.75
N TYR A 167 -20.75 -3.16 -6.73
CA TYR A 167 -22.18 -3.44 -6.84
C TYR A 167 -22.88 -2.52 -7.84
N LEU A 168 -22.46 -1.24 -7.94
CA LEU A 168 -22.98 -0.35 -8.99
C LEU A 168 -22.59 -0.83 -10.40
N LYS A 169 -21.37 -1.32 -10.59
CA LYS A 169 -20.97 -1.92 -11.89
C LYS A 169 -21.83 -3.13 -12.26
N MET A 170 -22.39 -3.82 -11.26
CA MET A 170 -23.32 -4.95 -11.45
C MET A 170 -24.81 -4.55 -11.46
N ASP A 171 -25.10 -3.25 -11.47
CA ASP A 171 -26.46 -2.65 -11.35
C ASP A 171 -27.22 -3.04 -10.06
N ASP A 172 -26.53 -3.56 -9.03
CA ASP A 172 -27.10 -3.84 -7.72
C ASP A 172 -27.06 -2.58 -6.83
N LYS A 173 -27.96 -1.64 -7.14
CA LYS A 173 -28.05 -0.35 -6.44
C LYS A 173 -28.38 -0.51 -4.95
N ASN A 174 -29.12 -1.55 -4.60
CA ASN A 174 -29.52 -1.77 -3.21
C ASN A 174 -28.32 -2.12 -2.35
N LYS A 175 -27.50 -3.08 -2.77
CA LYS A 175 -26.26 -3.42 -2.07
C LYS A 175 -25.26 -2.28 -2.08
N ALA A 176 -25.13 -1.55 -3.19
CA ALA A 176 -24.26 -0.38 -3.24
C ALA A 176 -24.64 0.66 -2.18
N LYS A 177 -25.94 0.98 -2.06
CA LYS A 177 -26.46 1.90 -1.03
C LYS A 177 -26.19 1.38 0.39
N GLU A 178 -26.32 0.09 0.62
CA GLU A 178 -26.02 -0.55 1.90
C GLU A 178 -24.56 -0.36 2.28
N MET A 179 -23.61 -0.67 1.37
CA MET A 179 -22.18 -0.51 1.61
C MET A 179 -21.81 0.94 1.96
N TYR A 180 -22.31 1.92 1.21
CA TYR A 180 -22.03 3.33 1.53
C TYR A 180 -22.66 3.79 2.84
N ARG A 181 -23.89 3.32 3.18
CA ARG A 181 -24.54 3.62 4.46
C ARG A 181 -23.76 3.06 5.64
N THR A 182 -23.16 1.88 5.50
CA THR A 182 -22.29 1.29 6.52
C THR A 182 -21.12 2.23 6.83
N VAL A 183 -20.42 2.73 5.80
CA VAL A 183 -19.35 3.70 6.01
C VAL A 183 -19.86 4.99 6.66
N ILE A 184 -20.99 5.54 6.21
CA ILE A 184 -21.56 6.77 6.79
C ILE A 184 -21.90 6.59 8.28
N SER A 185 -22.36 5.41 8.69
CA SER A 185 -22.74 5.15 10.07
C SER A 185 -21.55 5.02 11.01
N THR A 186 -20.44 4.47 10.53
CA THR A 186 -19.21 4.23 11.32
C THR A 186 -18.21 5.40 11.24
N HIS A 187 -18.21 6.14 10.14
CA HIS A 187 -17.27 7.24 9.84
C HIS A 187 -17.98 8.59 9.73
N LYS A 188 -18.76 8.95 10.77
CA LYS A 188 -19.51 10.21 10.81
C LYS A 188 -18.59 11.42 10.85
N GLY A 189 -18.51 12.15 9.74
CA GLY A 189 -17.82 13.45 9.71
C GLY A 189 -16.36 13.43 9.26
N ASP A 190 -15.72 12.27 9.13
CA ASP A 190 -14.40 12.13 8.55
C ASP A 190 -14.43 12.08 7.01
N GLU A 191 -13.27 11.97 6.38
CA GLU A 191 -13.17 11.97 4.92
C GLU A 191 -13.82 10.73 4.28
N TYR A 192 -13.78 9.56 4.93
CA TYR A 192 -14.43 8.36 4.44
C TYR A 192 -15.96 8.49 4.43
N GLY A 193 -16.53 9.03 5.52
CA GLY A 193 -17.96 9.30 5.59
C GLY A 193 -18.44 10.33 4.57
N LYS A 194 -17.66 11.40 4.35
CA LYS A 194 -17.95 12.40 3.31
C LYS A 194 -17.90 11.79 1.91
N GLU A 195 -16.90 10.93 1.64
CA GLU A 195 -16.80 10.22 0.37
C GLU A 195 -18.02 9.30 0.15
N ALA A 196 -18.37 8.51 1.16
CA ALA A 196 -19.53 7.62 1.10
C ALA A 196 -20.84 8.38 0.86
N GLN A 197 -21.02 9.54 1.51
CA GLN A 197 -22.20 10.40 1.27
C GLN A 197 -22.25 10.91 -0.17
N ARG A 198 -21.12 11.36 -0.73
CA ARG A 198 -21.03 11.79 -2.13
C ARG A 198 -21.39 10.66 -3.08
N LYS A 199 -20.84 9.45 -2.86
CA LYS A 199 -21.14 8.26 -3.67
C LYS A 199 -22.62 7.86 -3.56
N LEU A 200 -23.19 7.84 -2.34
CA LEU A 200 -24.60 7.50 -2.11
C LEU A 200 -25.57 8.44 -2.85
N ARG A 201 -25.30 9.76 -2.87
CA ARG A 201 -26.12 10.74 -3.63
C ARG A 201 -26.09 10.49 -5.14
N GLY A 202 -25.01 9.89 -5.66
CA GLY A 202 -24.87 9.54 -7.08
C GLY A 202 -25.66 8.29 -7.48
N VAL A 203 -26.17 7.52 -6.52
CA VAL A 203 -26.92 6.27 -6.81
C VAL A 203 -28.41 6.62 -7.04
N LYS A 204 -28.78 6.80 -8.31
CA LYS A 204 -30.15 7.06 -8.75
C LYS A 204 -31.01 5.81 -8.78
#